data_e29b86bb663dee74cacfe924b982ccb6
#
_entry.id   e29b86bb663dee74cacfe924b982ccb6
#
_cell.length_a   1.000
_cell.length_b   1.000
_cell.length_c   1.000
_cell.angle_alpha   90.00
_cell.angle_beta   90.00
_cell.angle_gamma   90.00
#
_symmetry.space_group_name_H-M   'P 1'
#
loop_
_entity.id
_entity.type
_entity.pdbx_description
1 polymer ?
#
loop_
_entity_poly.entity_id
_entity_poly.type
_entity_poly.pdbx_seq_one_letter_code
_entity_poly.pdbx_strand_id
1 'polypeptide(L)'
;SLKLNQTRTIGMLITASTNPFYSELVRGVERSCFERGYSLVLCNTEGDEQRMNRNLETLMQKRVDGLLLLCTETHQPSQEIMQRYPSVPTVMMDWAPFDGDSDLIQDNSLLGGDMATQYLIDRGHTRIACIAGPLDKTPSRLRLEGYHAAMARAGLDVAEGYVITSDFEFGGGFTAMQQLLALTPRPQAVFVGNDAMAVGAYQALYQAGLRIPQDMALVGYDDIELARYMTPPLTTIHQPKDELGELAIDVLIHRMADPGQKQQRVQLTPELVVRGSA
;
A
#
# COMPACT_ATOMS: atom_id res chain seq x y z
N SER A 1 29.54 32.05 3.74
CA SER A 1 28.52 31.11 3.26
C SER A 1 27.27 31.30 4.10
N LEU A 2 26.24 31.91 3.51
CA LEU A 2 24.91 31.98 4.10
C LEU A 2 24.42 30.54 4.26
N LYS A 3 24.34 30.04 5.52
CA LYS A 3 23.56 28.87 5.83
C LYS A 3 22.12 29.22 5.43
N LEU A 4 21.67 28.70 4.30
CA LEU A 4 20.26 28.71 3.93
C LEU A 4 19.47 28.24 5.15
N ASN A 5 18.40 28.97 5.50
CA ASN A 5 17.51 28.71 6.61
C ASN A 5 16.88 27.31 6.46
N GLN A 6 17.57 26.27 6.89
CA GLN A 6 17.02 24.93 7.02
C GLN A 6 16.07 24.91 8.21
N THR A 7 14.86 24.49 7.98
CA THR A 7 13.85 24.37 9.06
C THR A 7 13.99 23.06 9.83
N ARG A 8 14.79 22.11 9.32
CA ARG A 8 14.91 20.75 9.84
C ARG A 8 13.54 20.07 9.93
N THR A 9 12.70 20.31 8.94
CA THR A 9 11.34 19.78 8.88
C THR A 9 11.10 19.08 7.55
N ILE A 10 10.61 17.85 7.62
CA ILE A 10 10.16 17.05 6.47
C ILE A 10 8.63 17.03 6.48
N GLY A 11 8.01 17.28 5.33
CA GLY A 11 6.57 17.11 5.13
C GLY A 11 6.26 15.73 4.58
N MET A 12 5.16 15.13 5.03
CA MET A 12 4.66 13.86 4.51
C MET A 12 3.16 13.92 4.28
N LEU A 13 2.73 13.51 3.09
CA LEU A 13 1.31 13.34 2.76
C LEU A 13 0.99 11.85 2.66
N ILE A 14 -0.07 11.44 3.34
CA ILE A 14 -0.63 10.08 3.29
C ILE A 14 -2.12 10.14 2.93
N THR A 15 -2.65 9.05 2.40
CA THR A 15 -4.07 8.97 1.99
C THR A 15 -5.00 8.67 3.14
N ALA A 16 -4.65 7.74 4.02
CA ALA A 16 -5.55 7.27 5.07
C ALA A 16 -4.79 6.95 6.36
N SER A 17 -5.04 7.73 7.40
CA SER A 17 -4.44 7.52 8.73
C SER A 17 -5.08 6.35 9.50
N THR A 18 -6.25 5.89 9.10
CA THR A 18 -6.99 4.79 9.77
C THR A 18 -6.54 3.40 9.36
N ASN A 19 -5.86 3.26 8.21
CA ASN A 19 -5.27 1.98 7.82
C ASN A 19 -3.94 1.78 8.57
N PRO A 20 -3.78 0.68 9.33
CA PRO A 20 -2.56 0.40 10.10
C PRO A 20 -1.27 0.39 9.27
N PHE A 21 -1.34 0.06 7.97
CA PHE A 21 -0.19 0.14 7.06
C PHE A 21 0.46 1.54 7.10
N TYR A 22 -0.35 2.59 7.00
CA TYR A 22 0.18 3.97 7.01
C TYR A 22 0.75 4.36 8.37
N SER A 23 0.11 3.98 9.47
CA SER A 23 0.62 4.31 10.80
C SER A 23 1.94 3.61 11.12
N GLU A 24 2.12 2.39 10.67
CA GLU A 24 3.38 1.66 10.81
C GLU A 24 4.49 2.27 9.94
N LEU A 25 4.17 2.65 8.71
CA LEU A 25 5.10 3.35 7.82
C LEU A 25 5.52 4.70 8.38
N VAL A 26 4.55 5.50 8.86
CA VAL A 26 4.81 6.81 9.48
C VAL A 26 5.71 6.66 10.69
N ARG A 27 5.55 5.63 11.50
CA ARG A 27 6.45 5.34 12.62
C ARG A 27 7.89 5.13 12.17
N GLY A 28 8.10 4.37 11.09
CA GLY A 28 9.44 4.17 10.52
C GLY A 28 10.06 5.46 9.98
N VAL A 29 9.27 6.26 9.27
CA VAL A 29 9.68 7.58 8.75
C VAL A 29 10.03 8.53 9.89
N GLU A 30 9.17 8.63 10.91
CA GLU A 30 9.37 9.53 12.05
C GLU A 30 10.63 9.20 12.83
N ARG A 31 10.85 7.90 13.12
CA ARG A 31 12.08 7.44 13.77
C ARG A 31 13.31 7.83 12.97
N SER A 32 13.29 7.58 11.66
CA SER A 32 14.41 7.92 10.77
C SER A 32 14.67 9.43 10.68
N CYS A 33 13.60 10.24 10.68
CA CYS A 33 13.72 11.70 10.78
C CYS A 33 14.38 12.11 12.08
N PHE A 34 13.89 11.60 13.21
CA PHE A 34 14.40 11.94 14.54
C PHE A 34 15.90 11.64 14.68
N GLU A 35 16.33 10.45 14.25
CA GLU A 35 17.75 10.05 14.30
C GLU A 35 18.66 10.97 13.48
N ARG A 36 18.13 11.60 12.44
CA ARG A 36 18.86 12.53 11.56
C ARG A 36 18.63 14.01 11.92
N GLY A 37 17.95 14.29 13.03
CA GLY A 37 17.70 15.64 13.55
C GLY A 37 16.65 16.42 12.75
N TYR A 38 15.66 15.73 12.17
CA TYR A 38 14.52 16.32 11.49
C TYR A 38 13.23 16.09 12.29
N SER A 39 12.30 17.03 12.15
CA SER A 39 10.91 16.86 12.59
C SER A 39 10.03 16.48 11.40
N LEU A 40 9.01 15.64 11.65
CA LEU A 40 8.04 15.25 10.64
C LEU A 40 6.72 16.03 10.81
N VAL A 41 6.22 16.60 9.73
CA VAL A 41 4.87 17.17 9.64
C VAL A 41 4.03 16.28 8.73
N LEU A 42 3.05 15.61 9.34
CA LEU A 42 2.17 14.67 8.65
C LEU A 42 0.87 15.34 8.25
N CYS A 43 0.45 15.15 7.00
CA CYS A 43 -0.85 15.56 6.49
C CYS A 43 -1.59 14.35 5.90
N ASN A 44 -2.89 14.26 6.17
CA ASN A 44 -3.78 13.23 5.65
C ASN A 44 -4.69 13.82 4.58
N THR A 45 -4.72 13.23 3.38
CA THR A 45 -5.51 13.71 2.26
C THR A 45 -6.92 13.11 2.23
N GLU A 46 -7.12 11.96 2.85
CA GLU A 46 -8.37 11.16 2.77
C GLU A 46 -8.81 10.85 1.33
N GLY A 47 -7.85 10.75 0.39
CA GLY A 47 -8.15 10.50 -1.01
C GLY A 47 -8.77 11.69 -1.74
N ASP A 48 -8.76 12.89 -1.15
CA ASP A 48 -9.33 14.10 -1.73
C ASP A 48 -8.26 14.99 -2.35
N GLU A 49 -8.40 15.28 -3.65
CA GLU A 49 -7.43 16.06 -4.42
C GLU A 49 -7.30 17.51 -3.89
N GLN A 50 -8.40 18.12 -3.49
CA GLN A 50 -8.37 19.50 -2.98
C GLN A 50 -7.64 19.54 -1.63
N ARG A 51 -7.88 18.55 -0.76
CA ARG A 51 -7.12 18.41 0.50
C ARG A 51 -5.64 18.16 0.23
N MET A 52 -5.30 17.32 -0.74
CA MET A 52 -3.91 17.08 -1.14
C MET A 52 -3.22 18.38 -1.53
N ASN A 53 -3.80 19.12 -2.49
CA ASN A 53 -3.22 20.36 -2.97
C ASN A 53 -3.11 21.42 -1.86
N ARG A 54 -4.12 21.57 -1.03
CA ARG A 54 -4.11 22.51 0.11
C ARG A 54 -3.05 22.16 1.15
N ASN A 55 -2.92 20.89 1.47
CA ASN A 55 -1.90 20.41 2.42
C ASN A 55 -0.49 20.60 1.84
N LEU A 56 -0.31 20.29 0.55
CA LEU A 56 0.97 20.50 -0.13
C LEU A 56 1.37 21.98 -0.09
N GLU A 57 0.47 22.89 -0.44
CA GLU A 57 0.75 24.33 -0.39
C GLU A 57 1.07 24.79 1.04
N THR A 58 0.36 24.29 2.04
CA THR A 58 0.64 24.58 3.45
C THR A 58 2.04 24.14 3.86
N LEU A 59 2.47 22.96 3.47
CA LEU A 59 3.82 22.46 3.76
C LEU A 59 4.90 23.31 3.09
N MET A 60 4.66 23.73 1.83
CA MET A 60 5.57 24.61 1.11
C MET A 60 5.69 25.99 1.78
N GLN A 61 4.57 26.58 2.21
CA GLN A 61 4.57 27.84 2.94
C GLN A 61 5.27 27.74 4.30
N LYS A 62 5.22 26.57 4.95
CA LYS A 62 5.98 26.27 6.17
C LYS A 62 7.47 26.02 5.92
N ARG A 63 7.90 26.07 4.66
CA ARG A 63 9.30 25.91 4.25
C ARG A 63 9.89 24.59 4.70
N VAL A 64 9.16 23.49 4.49
CA VAL A 64 9.73 22.16 4.72
C VAL A 64 10.96 21.96 3.83
N ASP A 65 11.96 21.28 4.34
CA ASP A 65 13.23 21.04 3.63
C ASP A 65 13.10 19.94 2.57
N GLY A 66 12.09 19.08 2.70
CA GLY A 66 11.78 18.02 1.74
C GLY A 66 10.38 17.43 1.96
N LEU A 67 9.92 16.67 0.98
CA LEU A 67 8.60 16.05 0.94
C LEU A 67 8.65 14.56 0.68
N LEU A 68 7.82 13.82 1.42
CA LEU A 68 7.44 12.45 1.10
C LEU A 68 5.97 12.42 0.69
N LEU A 69 5.67 11.89 -0.50
CA LEU A 69 4.32 11.78 -1.00
C LEU A 69 3.94 10.31 -1.13
N LEU A 70 3.06 9.87 -0.25
CA LEU A 70 2.40 8.58 -0.28
C LEU A 70 0.89 8.82 -0.45
N CYS A 71 0.55 9.48 -1.52
CA CYS A 71 -0.83 9.76 -1.89
C CYS A 71 -1.19 8.94 -3.12
N THR A 72 -2.36 8.38 -3.07
CA THR A 72 -2.84 7.38 -4.01
C THR A 72 -3.91 7.90 -4.93
N GLU A 73 -4.07 9.19 -4.93
CA GLU A 73 -5.01 9.85 -5.83
C GLU A 73 -4.61 9.61 -7.27
N THR A 74 -5.60 9.48 -8.12
CA THR A 74 -5.44 9.38 -9.58
C THR A 74 -4.82 10.62 -10.20
N HIS A 75 -4.80 11.72 -9.46
CA HIS A 75 -4.27 12.99 -9.89
C HIS A 75 -2.92 13.26 -9.24
N GLN A 76 -1.97 13.67 -10.05
CA GLN A 76 -0.70 14.18 -9.55
C GLN A 76 -0.93 15.47 -8.73
N PRO A 77 -0.07 15.74 -7.73
CA PRO A 77 -0.03 17.05 -7.11
C PRO A 77 -0.02 18.14 -8.18
N SER A 78 -0.77 19.21 -7.96
CA SER A 78 -0.87 20.30 -8.93
C SER A 78 0.52 20.71 -9.42
N GLN A 79 0.77 20.57 -10.71
CA GLN A 79 2.02 20.99 -11.32
C GLN A 79 2.33 22.47 -11.02
N GLU A 80 1.29 23.28 -10.93
CA GLU A 80 1.40 24.69 -10.58
C GLU A 80 2.01 24.89 -9.18
N ILE A 81 1.58 24.09 -8.18
CA ILE A 81 2.14 24.16 -6.81
C ILE A 81 3.60 23.68 -6.83
N MET A 82 3.88 22.56 -7.48
CA MET A 82 5.24 22.02 -7.57
C MET A 82 6.19 22.97 -8.31
N GLN A 83 5.72 23.63 -9.37
CA GLN A 83 6.52 24.62 -10.14
C GLN A 83 6.80 25.90 -9.36
N ARG A 84 5.93 26.30 -8.42
CA ARG A 84 6.19 27.45 -7.53
C ARG A 84 7.31 27.19 -6.53
N TYR A 85 7.57 25.92 -6.21
CA TYR A 85 8.56 25.50 -5.22
C TYR A 85 9.55 24.45 -5.77
N PRO A 86 10.24 24.74 -6.89
CA PRO A 86 11.04 23.75 -7.61
C PRO A 86 12.28 23.28 -6.83
N SER A 87 12.66 24.01 -5.78
CA SER A 87 13.83 23.71 -4.97
C SER A 87 13.55 22.73 -3.80
N VAL A 88 12.30 22.31 -3.60
CA VAL A 88 11.94 21.38 -2.52
C VAL A 88 12.05 19.95 -3.02
N PRO A 89 13.04 19.17 -2.56
CA PRO A 89 13.21 17.78 -2.92
C PRO A 89 11.99 16.95 -2.54
N THR A 90 11.56 16.06 -3.44
CA THR A 90 10.38 15.23 -3.24
C THR A 90 10.69 13.78 -3.57
N VAL A 91 10.29 12.87 -2.69
CA VAL A 91 10.29 11.42 -2.91
C VAL A 91 8.85 10.94 -2.99
N MET A 92 8.53 10.27 -4.09
CA MET A 92 7.24 9.62 -4.30
C MET A 92 7.34 8.18 -3.79
N MET A 93 6.33 7.73 -3.06
CA MET A 93 6.27 6.39 -2.50
C MET A 93 5.10 5.63 -3.08
N ASP A 94 5.38 4.45 -3.56
CA ASP A 94 4.56 3.34 -4.02
C ASP A 94 3.38 3.60 -4.97
N TRP A 95 2.76 4.75 -4.97
CA TRP A 95 1.43 4.93 -5.53
C TRP A 95 1.31 6.10 -6.51
N ALA A 96 2.41 6.73 -6.81
CA ALA A 96 2.40 7.83 -7.77
C ALA A 96 2.36 7.34 -9.21
N PRO A 97 1.63 8.01 -10.09
CA PRO A 97 1.81 7.85 -11.53
C PRO A 97 3.26 8.12 -11.92
N PHE A 98 3.78 7.36 -12.86
CA PHE A 98 5.21 7.16 -13.08
C PHE A 98 5.92 8.23 -13.94
N ASP A 99 5.28 9.33 -14.31
CA ASP A 99 5.76 10.24 -15.37
C ASP A 99 6.56 11.45 -14.87
N GLY A 100 7.02 11.46 -13.61
CA GLY A 100 7.75 12.58 -13.02
C GLY A 100 9.25 12.33 -12.87
N ASP A 101 10.00 13.42 -12.67
CA ASP A 101 11.44 13.42 -12.40
C ASP A 101 11.78 13.15 -10.91
N SER A 102 10.78 13.00 -10.04
CA SER A 102 10.96 12.74 -8.62
C SER A 102 11.55 11.35 -8.37
N ASP A 103 12.30 11.21 -7.29
CA ASP A 103 12.74 9.91 -6.82
C ASP A 103 11.52 9.07 -6.43
N LEU A 104 11.61 7.76 -6.68
CA LEU A 104 10.50 6.83 -6.52
C LEU A 104 10.93 5.59 -5.75
N ILE A 105 10.13 5.22 -4.76
CA ILE A 105 10.28 3.98 -4.00
C ILE A 105 8.99 3.19 -4.10
N GLN A 106 9.08 1.95 -4.56
CA GLN A 106 7.93 1.08 -4.82
C GLN A 106 8.13 -0.32 -4.25
N ASP A 107 7.01 -0.94 -3.86
CA ASP A 107 6.91 -2.39 -3.72
C ASP A 107 6.69 -3.04 -5.11
N ASN A 108 7.09 -4.31 -5.27
CA ASN A 108 6.74 -5.10 -6.44
C ASN A 108 5.37 -5.75 -6.24
N SER A 109 4.32 -4.95 -6.39
CA SER A 109 2.94 -5.38 -6.16
C SER A 109 2.46 -6.47 -7.13
N LEU A 110 2.97 -6.49 -8.37
CA LEU A 110 2.66 -7.56 -9.32
C LEU A 110 3.20 -8.90 -8.81
N LEU A 111 4.46 -8.94 -8.41
CA LEU A 111 5.07 -10.14 -7.82
C LEU A 111 4.34 -10.56 -6.54
N GLY A 112 3.97 -9.61 -5.68
CA GLY A 112 3.25 -9.90 -4.45
C GLY A 112 1.88 -10.54 -4.69
N GLY A 113 1.10 -10.03 -5.64
CA GLY A 113 -0.19 -10.64 -6.04
C GLY A 113 -0.04 -12.03 -6.65
N ASP A 114 0.99 -12.22 -7.47
CA ASP A 114 1.35 -13.54 -8.02
C ASP A 114 1.71 -14.52 -6.91
N MET A 115 2.61 -14.15 -5.99
CA MET A 115 3.04 -14.99 -4.87
C MET A 115 1.87 -15.40 -3.96
N ALA A 116 1.00 -14.49 -3.62
CA ALA A 116 -0.17 -14.74 -2.77
C ALA A 116 -1.11 -15.77 -3.42
N THR A 117 -1.39 -15.60 -4.70
CA THR A 117 -2.27 -16.48 -5.46
C THR A 117 -1.62 -17.83 -5.72
N GLN A 118 -0.34 -17.84 -6.10
CA GLN A 118 0.41 -19.08 -6.31
C GLN A 118 0.44 -19.93 -5.05
N TYR A 119 0.61 -19.32 -3.88
CA TYR A 119 0.57 -20.06 -2.62
C TYR A 119 -0.77 -20.78 -2.40
N LEU A 120 -1.90 -20.13 -2.71
CA LEU A 120 -3.21 -20.76 -2.63
C LEU A 120 -3.35 -21.91 -3.63
N ILE A 121 -2.82 -21.76 -4.85
CA ILE A 121 -2.79 -22.81 -5.86
C ILE A 121 -1.95 -24.02 -5.39
N ASP A 122 -0.78 -23.77 -4.82
CA ASP A 122 0.12 -24.80 -4.31
C ASP A 122 -0.49 -25.57 -3.11
N ARG A 123 -1.44 -24.95 -2.40
CA ARG A 123 -2.25 -25.59 -1.36
C ARG A 123 -3.41 -26.44 -1.93
N GLY A 124 -3.55 -26.51 -3.23
CA GLY A 124 -4.54 -27.34 -3.92
C GLY A 124 -5.89 -26.65 -4.18
N HIS A 125 -5.99 -25.35 -3.98
CA HIS A 125 -7.20 -24.60 -4.29
C HIS A 125 -7.30 -24.36 -5.80
N THR A 126 -8.49 -24.55 -6.36
CA THR A 126 -8.78 -24.34 -7.80
C THR A 126 -9.82 -23.24 -8.03
N ARG A 127 -10.67 -22.98 -7.06
CA ARG A 127 -11.66 -21.88 -7.08
C ARG A 127 -11.18 -20.76 -6.15
N ILE A 128 -10.39 -19.85 -6.72
CA ILE A 128 -9.73 -18.77 -5.99
C ILE A 128 -10.31 -17.45 -6.44
N ALA A 129 -10.84 -16.67 -5.50
CA ALA A 129 -11.33 -15.31 -5.74
C ALA A 129 -10.28 -14.27 -5.36
N CYS A 130 -10.53 -13.02 -5.77
CA CYS A 130 -9.72 -11.87 -5.41
C CYS A 130 -10.62 -10.73 -4.94
N ILE A 131 -10.35 -10.18 -3.77
CA ILE A 131 -10.88 -8.90 -3.32
C ILE A 131 -9.81 -7.85 -3.60
N ALA A 132 -9.96 -7.13 -4.71
CA ALA A 132 -9.03 -6.08 -5.11
C ALA A 132 -9.34 -4.77 -4.38
N GLY A 133 -8.32 -3.93 -4.21
CA GLY A 133 -8.55 -2.53 -3.84
C GLY A 133 -9.01 -1.68 -5.02
N PRO A 134 -9.10 -0.35 -4.85
CA PRO A 134 -9.51 0.56 -5.92
C PRO A 134 -8.61 0.44 -7.15
N LEU A 135 -9.19 0.20 -8.32
CA LEU A 135 -8.44 -0.06 -9.56
C LEU A 135 -7.84 1.20 -10.20
N ASP A 136 -8.22 2.36 -9.75
CA ASP A 136 -7.55 3.62 -10.08
C ASP A 136 -6.16 3.75 -9.44
N LYS A 137 -5.84 2.88 -8.48
CA LYS A 137 -4.56 2.84 -7.77
C LYS A 137 -3.62 1.80 -8.37
N THR A 138 -2.41 2.23 -8.70
CA THR A 138 -1.41 1.36 -9.35
C THR A 138 -1.11 0.07 -8.57
N PRO A 139 -0.88 0.07 -7.25
CA PRO A 139 -0.65 -1.18 -6.52
C PRO A 139 -1.83 -2.15 -6.61
N SER A 140 -3.05 -1.64 -6.54
CA SER A 140 -4.26 -2.46 -6.70
C SER A 140 -4.33 -3.18 -8.03
N ARG A 141 -4.09 -2.45 -9.13
CA ARG A 141 -4.06 -3.06 -10.47
C ARG A 141 -2.97 -4.11 -10.58
N LEU A 142 -1.76 -3.80 -10.11
CA LEU A 142 -0.63 -4.72 -10.19
C LEU A 142 -0.85 -5.99 -9.36
N ARG A 143 -1.43 -5.87 -8.15
CA ARG A 143 -1.80 -7.04 -7.33
C ARG A 143 -2.83 -7.90 -8.03
N LEU A 144 -3.85 -7.31 -8.65
CA LEU A 144 -4.86 -8.02 -9.43
C LEU A 144 -4.26 -8.67 -10.69
N GLU A 145 -3.36 -7.98 -11.39
CA GLU A 145 -2.62 -8.55 -12.53
C GLU A 145 -1.79 -9.77 -12.11
N GLY A 146 -1.13 -9.70 -10.94
CA GLY A 146 -0.40 -10.83 -10.36
C GLY A 146 -1.32 -12.02 -10.07
N TYR A 147 -2.49 -11.78 -9.53
CA TYR A 147 -3.52 -12.81 -9.34
C TYR A 147 -3.91 -13.46 -10.67
N HIS A 148 -4.24 -12.67 -11.69
CA HIS A 148 -4.59 -13.22 -13.00
C HIS A 148 -3.44 -13.99 -13.64
N ALA A 149 -2.21 -13.51 -13.50
CA ALA A 149 -1.02 -14.19 -14.03
C ALA A 149 -0.83 -15.59 -13.41
N ALA A 150 -0.97 -15.69 -12.08
CA ALA A 150 -0.86 -16.97 -11.38
C ALA A 150 -1.98 -17.95 -11.77
N MET A 151 -3.23 -17.48 -11.83
CA MET A 151 -4.37 -18.29 -12.27
C MET A 151 -4.18 -18.81 -13.70
N ALA A 152 -3.79 -17.95 -14.64
CA ALA A 152 -3.55 -18.30 -16.02
C ALA A 152 -2.41 -19.32 -16.17
N ARG A 153 -1.30 -19.12 -15.47
CA ARG A 153 -0.16 -20.03 -15.46
C ARG A 153 -0.52 -21.42 -14.95
N ALA A 154 -1.44 -21.51 -14.03
CA ALA A 154 -1.95 -22.78 -13.50
C ALA A 154 -3.07 -23.40 -14.37
N GLY A 155 -3.52 -22.72 -15.43
CA GLY A 155 -4.64 -23.18 -16.25
C GLY A 155 -5.98 -23.15 -15.52
N LEU A 156 -6.13 -22.27 -14.54
CA LEU A 156 -7.35 -22.12 -13.76
C LEU A 156 -8.20 -20.95 -14.27
N ASP A 157 -9.49 -21.20 -14.40
CA ASP A 157 -10.45 -20.18 -14.79
C ASP A 157 -10.82 -19.28 -13.61
N VAL A 158 -11.02 -17.99 -13.90
CA VAL A 158 -11.61 -17.04 -12.96
C VAL A 158 -13.11 -16.98 -13.23
N ALA A 159 -13.90 -17.53 -12.33
CA ALA A 159 -15.35 -17.54 -12.48
C ALA A 159 -15.93 -16.12 -12.42
N GLU A 160 -17.07 -15.93 -13.04
CA GLU A 160 -17.80 -14.67 -12.98
C GLU A 160 -18.14 -14.31 -11.51
N GLY A 161 -17.86 -13.06 -11.13
CA GLY A 161 -18.05 -12.56 -9.78
C GLY A 161 -16.93 -12.89 -8.79
N TYR A 162 -15.89 -13.63 -9.18
CA TYR A 162 -14.77 -13.96 -8.29
C TYR A 162 -13.77 -12.80 -8.11
N VAL A 163 -13.82 -11.78 -8.93
CA VAL A 163 -13.05 -10.55 -8.73
C VAL A 163 -14.00 -9.46 -8.27
N ILE A 164 -13.78 -8.96 -7.06
CA ILE A 164 -14.57 -7.88 -6.48
C ILE A 164 -13.63 -6.72 -6.18
N THR A 165 -13.95 -5.54 -6.71
CA THR A 165 -13.24 -4.31 -6.40
C THR A 165 -13.82 -3.69 -5.14
N SER A 166 -12.96 -3.33 -4.20
CA SER A 166 -13.30 -2.72 -2.92
C SER A 166 -12.45 -1.45 -2.68
N ASP A 167 -12.41 -0.97 -1.46
CA ASP A 167 -11.96 0.37 -1.09
C ASP A 167 -10.71 0.42 -0.19
N PHE A 168 -10.07 -0.72 0.08
CA PHE A 168 -8.98 -0.89 1.04
C PHE A 168 -9.35 -0.75 2.52
N GLU A 169 -10.64 -0.59 2.82
CA GLU A 169 -11.13 -0.38 4.19
C GLU A 169 -11.68 -1.68 4.80
N PHE A 170 -11.76 -1.72 6.13
CA PHE A 170 -12.32 -2.86 6.86
C PHE A 170 -13.74 -3.21 6.40
N GLY A 171 -14.61 -2.20 6.32
CA GLY A 171 -16.01 -2.38 5.91
C GLY A 171 -16.17 -2.83 4.47
N GLY A 172 -15.32 -2.35 3.57
CA GLY A 172 -15.30 -2.79 2.18
C GLY A 172 -14.92 -4.26 2.05
N GLY A 173 -13.94 -4.72 2.82
CA GLY A 173 -13.57 -6.14 2.87
C GLY A 173 -14.69 -7.03 3.41
N PHE A 174 -15.42 -6.57 4.42
CA PHE A 174 -16.60 -7.25 4.94
C PHE A 174 -17.68 -7.42 3.86
N THR A 175 -18.05 -6.32 3.20
CA THR A 175 -19.07 -6.33 2.14
C THR A 175 -18.67 -7.19 0.95
N ALA A 176 -17.41 -7.09 0.51
CA ALA A 176 -16.89 -7.89 -0.59
C ALA A 176 -16.91 -9.39 -0.27
N MET A 177 -16.54 -9.80 0.94
CA MET A 177 -16.63 -11.20 1.33
C MET A 177 -18.08 -11.70 1.37
N GLN A 178 -19.04 -10.89 1.85
CA GLN A 178 -20.46 -11.26 1.78
C GLN A 178 -20.92 -11.54 0.35
N GLN A 179 -20.46 -10.73 -0.62
CA GLN A 179 -20.78 -10.96 -2.05
C GLN A 179 -20.18 -12.28 -2.54
N LEU A 180 -18.92 -12.59 -2.19
CA LEU A 180 -18.30 -13.88 -2.56
C LEU A 180 -19.04 -15.07 -1.96
N LEU A 181 -19.51 -14.96 -0.71
CA LEU A 181 -20.23 -16.03 -0.03
C LEU A 181 -21.61 -16.32 -0.64
N ALA A 182 -22.19 -15.37 -1.37
CA ALA A 182 -23.46 -15.55 -2.07
C ALA A 182 -23.31 -16.27 -3.42
N LEU A 183 -22.10 -16.47 -3.92
CA LEU A 183 -21.86 -17.10 -5.20
C LEU A 183 -22.02 -18.63 -5.14
N THR A 184 -22.40 -19.21 -6.28
CA THR A 184 -22.46 -20.66 -6.50
C THR A 184 -21.77 -20.99 -7.83
N PRO A 185 -20.69 -21.78 -7.82
CA PRO A 185 -20.01 -22.32 -6.64
C PRO A 185 -19.30 -21.23 -5.83
N ARG A 186 -19.24 -21.45 -4.50
CA ARG A 186 -18.47 -20.57 -3.62
C ARG A 186 -16.96 -20.77 -3.85
N PRO A 187 -16.14 -19.70 -3.81
CA PRO A 187 -14.68 -19.85 -3.82
C PRO A 187 -14.19 -20.67 -2.62
N GLN A 188 -13.07 -21.36 -2.79
CA GLN A 188 -12.39 -22.14 -1.74
C GLN A 188 -11.36 -21.29 -1.00
N ALA A 189 -10.85 -20.28 -1.69
CA ALA A 189 -9.81 -19.40 -1.19
C ALA A 189 -9.94 -18.01 -1.79
N VAL A 190 -9.38 -17.03 -1.11
CA VAL A 190 -9.43 -15.62 -1.54
C VAL A 190 -8.08 -14.97 -1.30
N PHE A 191 -7.55 -14.33 -2.34
CA PHE A 191 -6.51 -13.32 -2.21
C PHE A 191 -7.17 -11.96 -1.91
N VAL A 192 -6.85 -11.39 -0.77
CA VAL A 192 -7.37 -10.09 -0.35
C VAL A 192 -6.29 -9.03 -0.52
N GLY A 193 -6.57 -7.97 -1.27
CA GLY A 193 -5.61 -6.99 -1.73
C GLY A 193 -4.92 -6.14 -0.66
N ASN A 194 -5.43 -6.12 0.58
CA ASN A 194 -4.72 -5.64 1.77
C ASN A 194 -5.27 -6.30 3.05
N ASP A 195 -4.50 -6.20 4.13
CA ASP A 195 -4.85 -6.83 5.41
C ASP A 195 -6.04 -6.14 6.10
N ALA A 196 -6.24 -4.85 5.88
CA ALA A 196 -7.40 -4.15 6.43
C ALA A 196 -8.72 -4.74 5.90
N MET A 197 -8.81 -4.98 4.59
CA MET A 197 -9.95 -5.69 4.00
C MET A 197 -10.04 -7.14 4.50
N ALA A 198 -8.91 -7.80 4.74
CA ALA A 198 -8.89 -9.17 5.26
C ALA A 198 -9.52 -9.24 6.67
N VAL A 199 -9.33 -8.24 7.51
CA VAL A 199 -10.02 -8.16 8.82
C VAL A 199 -11.53 -8.13 8.65
N GLY A 200 -12.02 -7.31 7.72
CA GLY A 200 -13.46 -7.27 7.39
C GLY A 200 -13.97 -8.60 6.82
N ALA A 201 -13.19 -9.23 5.95
CA ALA A 201 -13.51 -10.55 5.38
C ALA A 201 -13.61 -11.64 6.47
N TYR A 202 -12.74 -11.61 7.47
CA TYR A 202 -12.82 -12.51 8.63
C TYR A 202 -14.14 -12.36 9.37
N GLN A 203 -14.59 -11.13 9.59
CA GLN A 203 -15.85 -10.88 10.27
C GLN A 203 -17.05 -11.43 9.48
N ALA A 204 -17.04 -11.28 8.14
CA ALA A 204 -18.09 -11.84 7.30
C ALA A 204 -18.13 -13.38 7.38
N LEU A 205 -16.96 -14.03 7.34
CA LEU A 205 -16.85 -15.49 7.50
C LEU A 205 -17.30 -15.95 8.87
N TYR A 206 -16.93 -15.24 9.92
CA TYR A 206 -17.37 -15.54 11.28
C TYR A 206 -18.90 -15.48 11.40
N GLN A 207 -19.53 -14.43 10.87
CA GLN A 207 -21.00 -14.30 10.88
C GLN A 207 -21.71 -15.38 10.06
N ALA A 208 -21.06 -15.87 9.01
CA ALA A 208 -21.57 -16.99 8.21
C ALA A 208 -21.33 -18.38 8.84
N GLY A 209 -20.65 -18.44 9.98
CA GLY A 209 -20.31 -19.70 10.65
C GLY A 209 -19.24 -20.53 9.91
N LEU A 210 -18.43 -19.89 9.08
CA LEU A 210 -17.40 -20.54 8.27
C LEU A 210 -16.02 -20.45 8.94
N ARG A 211 -15.26 -21.53 8.82
CA ARG A 211 -13.94 -21.68 9.43
C ARG A 211 -12.84 -21.28 8.45
N ILE A 212 -11.81 -20.63 8.97
CA ILE A 212 -10.60 -20.28 8.25
C ILE A 212 -9.46 -21.18 8.78
N PRO A 213 -8.72 -21.90 7.95
CA PRO A 213 -8.80 -22.00 6.48
C PRO A 213 -9.73 -23.12 5.97
N GLN A 214 -10.37 -23.91 6.83
CA GLN A 214 -11.05 -25.15 6.46
C GLN A 214 -12.17 -24.95 5.45
N ASP A 215 -12.98 -23.92 5.61
CA ASP A 215 -14.09 -23.60 4.71
C ASP A 215 -13.73 -22.52 3.70
N MET A 216 -12.80 -21.63 4.04
CA MET A 216 -12.27 -20.58 3.19
C MET A 216 -10.84 -20.23 3.62
N ALA A 217 -9.88 -20.40 2.72
CA ALA A 217 -8.50 -19.95 2.92
C ALA A 217 -8.33 -18.49 2.48
N LEU A 218 -7.54 -17.71 3.22
CA LEU A 218 -7.24 -16.32 2.91
C LEU A 218 -5.74 -16.06 2.91
N VAL A 219 -5.30 -15.25 1.95
CA VAL A 219 -3.99 -14.59 1.95
C VAL A 219 -4.22 -13.09 1.81
N GLY A 220 -3.60 -12.31 2.69
CA GLY A 220 -3.67 -10.85 2.67
C GLY A 220 -2.46 -10.19 1.99
N TYR A 221 -2.31 -8.91 2.22
CA TYR A 221 -1.22 -8.08 1.73
C TYR A 221 -0.95 -6.93 2.71
N ASP A 222 0.29 -6.61 2.98
CA ASP A 222 0.91 -5.58 3.82
C ASP A 222 1.65 -6.14 5.04
N ASP A 223 1.18 -7.22 5.65
CA ASP A 223 1.69 -7.74 6.93
C ASP A 223 1.63 -6.67 8.04
N ILE A 224 0.46 -6.08 8.23
CA ILE A 224 0.23 -5.20 9.37
C ILE A 224 0.37 -5.98 10.68
N GLU A 225 0.72 -5.29 11.77
CA GLU A 225 0.92 -5.95 13.06
C GLU A 225 -0.30 -6.76 13.49
N LEU A 226 -1.49 -6.27 13.24
CA LEU A 226 -2.76 -6.95 13.53
C LEU A 226 -2.88 -8.34 12.89
N ALA A 227 -2.25 -8.57 11.74
CA ALA A 227 -2.29 -9.86 11.04
C ALA A 227 -1.86 -11.05 11.92
N ARG A 228 -0.91 -10.81 12.83
CA ARG A 228 -0.41 -11.82 13.78
C ARG A 228 -1.42 -12.20 14.85
N TYR A 229 -2.33 -11.30 15.17
CA TYR A 229 -3.29 -11.42 16.28
C TYR A 229 -4.70 -11.77 15.81
N MET A 230 -4.90 -11.96 14.52
CA MET A 230 -6.14 -12.49 13.97
C MET A 230 -6.28 -13.97 14.33
N THR A 231 -7.49 -14.51 14.30
CA THR A 231 -7.77 -15.91 14.62
C THR A 231 -8.44 -16.61 13.45
N PRO A 232 -7.70 -17.49 12.72
CA PRO A 232 -6.27 -17.78 12.86
C PRO A 232 -5.40 -16.60 12.40
N PRO A 233 -4.09 -16.55 12.76
CA PRO A 233 -3.18 -15.52 12.25
C PRO A 233 -3.13 -15.53 10.74
N LEU A 234 -3.14 -14.32 10.14
CA LEU A 234 -3.27 -14.12 8.70
C LEU A 234 -1.95 -14.41 7.97
N THR A 235 -1.99 -15.35 7.02
CA THR A 235 -0.98 -15.48 5.97
C THR A 235 -1.08 -14.28 5.04
N THR A 236 0.03 -13.62 4.76
CA THR A 236 0.01 -12.34 4.04
C THR A 236 1.32 -12.08 3.30
N ILE A 237 1.33 -11.12 2.41
CA ILE A 237 2.54 -10.61 1.76
C ILE A 237 3.11 -9.48 2.62
N HIS A 238 4.36 -9.65 3.05
CA HIS A 238 5.06 -8.64 3.84
C HIS A 238 5.58 -7.50 2.95
N GLN A 239 5.18 -6.29 3.26
CA GLN A 239 5.85 -5.07 2.84
C GLN A 239 6.78 -4.62 3.98
N PRO A 240 8.09 -4.40 3.72
CA PRO A 240 9.05 -3.99 4.75
C PRO A 240 8.86 -2.51 5.12
N LYS A 241 7.83 -2.19 5.90
CA LYS A 241 7.37 -0.82 6.20
C LYS A 241 8.41 0.04 6.91
N ASP A 242 9.13 -0.54 7.89
CA ASP A 242 10.19 0.18 8.60
C ASP A 242 11.36 0.48 7.66
N GLU A 243 11.80 -0.49 6.86
CA GLU A 243 12.86 -0.32 5.84
C GLU A 243 12.43 0.66 4.75
N LEU A 244 11.18 0.62 4.35
CA LEU A 244 10.61 1.54 3.37
C LEU A 244 10.66 2.98 3.88
N GLY A 245 10.30 3.20 5.16
CA GLY A 245 10.37 4.51 5.81
C GLY A 245 11.80 5.04 5.93
N GLU A 246 12.73 4.19 6.34
CA GLU A 246 14.15 4.53 6.45
C GLU A 246 14.75 4.86 5.08
N LEU A 247 14.50 4.03 4.09
CA LEU A 247 14.96 4.22 2.72
C LEU A 247 14.42 5.52 2.12
N ALA A 248 13.15 5.85 2.37
CA ALA A 248 12.55 7.09 1.88
C ALA A 248 13.26 8.32 2.43
N ILE A 249 13.60 8.31 3.71
CA ILE A 249 14.35 9.41 4.33
C ILE A 249 15.79 9.45 3.81
N ASP A 250 16.45 8.32 3.64
CA ASP A 250 17.80 8.28 3.07
C ASP A 250 17.84 8.86 1.67
N VAL A 251 16.93 8.46 0.79
CA VAL A 251 16.82 8.98 -0.58
C VAL A 251 16.56 10.48 -0.56
N LEU A 252 15.64 10.95 0.30
CA LEU A 252 15.30 12.36 0.42
C LEU A 252 16.49 13.21 0.88
N ILE A 253 17.22 12.78 1.91
CA ILE A 253 18.38 13.49 2.44
C ILE A 253 19.52 13.54 1.40
N HIS A 254 19.74 12.46 0.65
CA HIS A 254 20.71 12.46 -0.43
C HIS A 254 20.32 13.46 -1.53
N ARG A 255 19.03 13.52 -1.90
CA ARG A 255 18.52 14.50 -2.86
C ARG A 255 18.68 15.94 -2.36
N MET A 256 18.46 16.18 -1.07
CA MET A 256 18.67 17.50 -0.46
C MET A 256 20.15 17.92 -0.50
N ALA A 257 21.07 16.98 -0.33
CA ALA A 257 22.51 17.23 -0.37
C ALA A 257 23.04 17.43 -1.79
N ASP A 258 22.48 16.71 -2.77
CA ASP A 258 22.86 16.79 -4.18
C ASP A 258 21.59 16.84 -5.07
N PRO A 259 21.02 18.02 -5.29
CA PRO A 259 19.84 18.19 -6.12
C PRO A 259 20.02 17.77 -7.59
N GLY A 260 21.25 17.74 -8.06
CA GLY A 260 21.60 17.43 -9.46
C GLY A 260 21.80 15.93 -9.75
N GLN A 261 21.73 15.07 -8.75
CA GLN A 261 21.93 13.64 -8.97
C GLN A 261 20.80 13.05 -9.85
N LYS A 262 21.13 11.92 -10.52
CA LYS A 262 20.12 11.21 -11.32
C LYS A 262 18.95 10.74 -10.45
N GLN A 263 17.76 10.69 -11.07
CA GLN A 263 16.57 10.12 -10.46
C GLN A 263 16.86 8.71 -9.93
N GLN A 264 16.47 8.45 -8.69
CA GLN A 264 16.53 7.13 -8.09
C GLN A 264 15.16 6.45 -8.20
N ARG A 265 15.18 5.20 -8.61
CA ARG A 265 14.01 4.31 -8.64
C ARG A 265 14.37 3.04 -7.90
N VAL A 266 13.76 2.84 -6.75
CA VAL A 266 14.00 1.69 -5.90
C VAL A 266 12.74 0.84 -5.86
N GLN A 267 12.89 -0.44 -6.17
CA GLN A 267 11.81 -1.41 -6.04
C GLN A 267 12.18 -2.42 -4.95
N LEU A 268 11.30 -2.55 -3.96
CA LEU A 268 11.43 -3.54 -2.89
C LEU A 268 10.81 -4.87 -3.33
N THR A 269 11.34 -5.98 -2.83
CA THR A 269 10.83 -7.32 -3.11
C THR A 269 9.89 -7.75 -1.98
N PRO A 270 8.62 -8.08 -2.28
CA PRO A 270 7.70 -8.59 -1.28
C PRO A 270 8.08 -10.01 -0.84
N GLU A 271 7.68 -10.39 0.36
CA GLU A 271 7.89 -11.72 0.93
C GLU A 271 6.57 -12.33 1.39
N LEU A 272 6.39 -13.62 1.16
CA LEU A 272 5.25 -14.36 1.70
C LEU A 272 5.51 -14.73 3.17
N VAL A 273 4.58 -14.38 4.04
CA VAL A 273 4.60 -14.76 5.45
C VAL A 273 3.48 -15.75 5.71
N VAL A 274 3.86 -17.03 5.86
CA VAL A 274 2.92 -18.13 6.10
C VAL A 274 2.54 -18.16 7.59
N ARG A 275 1.23 -18.15 7.85
CA ARG A 275 0.64 -18.29 9.19
C ARG A 275 -0.45 -19.37 9.19
N GLY A 276 -1.62 -19.07 9.71
CA GLY A 276 -2.67 -20.07 9.91
C GLY A 276 -3.90 -19.95 9.02
N SER A 277 -3.98 -18.96 8.14
CA SER A 277 -5.21 -18.66 7.36
C SER A 277 -5.28 -19.35 6.00
N ALA A 278 -4.20 -19.99 5.57
CA ALA A 278 -4.15 -20.66 4.27
C ALA A 278 -3.16 -21.83 4.27
#